data_26e43e25838d014ef5115548bc9ef978
#
_entry.id   26e43e25838d014ef5115548bc9ef978
#
_cell.length_a   1.000
_cell.length_b   1.000
_cell.length_c   1.000
_cell.angle_alpha   90.00
_cell.angle_beta   90.00
_cell.angle_gamma   90.00
#
_symmetry.space_group_name_H-M   'P 1'
#
loop_
_entity.id
_entity.type
_entity.pdbx_description
1 polymer ?
#
loop_
_entity_poly.entity_id
_entity_poly.type
_entity_poly.pdbx_seq_one_letter_code
_entity_poly.pdbx_strand_id
1 'polypeptide(L)'
;CKKSMELVHPDIHFSYPTVTRKAGEKPVATDFIREWRDFLGQNPYGNLFDWIELIKEKDNSQGKITAEECNDIIRKLSLKSFESPWKILILWHPELMGNEGNKLLKLIEEPPPQTILLLVSESETNLLPTIVSRCQLIKVPPLENAVIEKALIERNKTAPELAQQIAALAEGSYREALLLSQHAEEDWQELVRNWLNAILKTGPVAQAKWVEDIAKLGREKQKQFLRYYNHLLEQAVHVQISGDALPISEKEKDFALRFNRIADLAKQEAMMKEVDSAIYHLERNANAKILFHALTIKLYHIIQDNIVLLPE
;
A
#
# COMPACT_ATOMS: atom_id res chain seq x y z
N CYS A 1 -19.23 8.77 22.28
CA CYS A 1 -20.66 8.89 21.94
C CYS A 1 -21.04 7.78 20.98
N LYS A 2 -22.20 7.13 21.14
CA LYS A 2 -22.67 6.03 20.28
C LYS A 2 -22.71 6.43 18.80
N LYS A 3 -23.26 7.60 18.48
CA LYS A 3 -23.33 8.14 17.11
C LYS A 3 -21.93 8.29 16.45
N SER A 4 -20.91 8.66 17.23
CA SER A 4 -19.53 8.76 16.68
C SER A 4 -18.96 7.40 16.37
N MET A 5 -19.23 6.38 17.20
CA MET A 5 -18.79 5.00 16.95
C MET A 5 -19.49 4.38 15.74
N GLU A 6 -20.74 4.76 15.51
CA GLU A 6 -21.53 4.33 14.34
C GLU A 6 -21.31 5.21 13.11
N LEU A 7 -20.38 6.19 13.15
CA LEU A 7 -20.05 7.13 12.07
C LEU A 7 -21.27 7.93 11.56
N VAL A 8 -22.23 8.24 12.46
CA VAL A 8 -23.46 8.96 12.12
C VAL A 8 -23.65 10.27 12.91
N HIS A 9 -22.57 10.76 13.56
CA HIS A 9 -22.63 12.00 14.30
C HIS A 9 -22.78 13.20 13.34
N PRO A 10 -23.77 14.11 13.54
CA PRO A 10 -24.08 15.18 12.61
C PRO A 10 -22.96 16.24 12.48
N ASP A 11 -22.12 16.40 13.51
CA ASP A 11 -21.02 17.37 13.54
C ASP A 11 -19.66 16.73 13.18
N ILE A 12 -19.63 15.46 12.77
CA ILE A 12 -18.46 14.79 12.21
C ILE A 12 -18.69 14.53 10.74
N HIS A 13 -17.91 15.20 9.91
CA HIS A 13 -18.00 15.11 8.46
C HIS A 13 -16.83 14.30 7.90
N PHE A 14 -17.12 13.46 6.94
CA PHE A 14 -16.12 12.68 6.23
C PHE A 14 -16.06 13.18 4.78
N SER A 15 -14.85 13.31 4.27
CA SER A 15 -14.56 13.52 2.86
C SER A 15 -13.47 12.56 2.41
N TYR A 16 -13.64 11.96 1.27
CA TYR A 16 -12.79 10.91 0.73
C TYR A 16 -12.92 10.86 -0.80
N PRO A 17 -11.97 10.22 -1.49
CA PRO A 17 -12.03 10.09 -2.93
C PRO A 17 -13.28 9.34 -3.40
N THR A 18 -13.91 9.87 -4.44
CA THR A 18 -15.10 9.29 -5.08
C THR A 18 -14.81 8.91 -6.52
N VAL A 19 -15.65 8.06 -7.11
CA VAL A 19 -15.58 7.68 -8.53
C VAL A 19 -16.82 8.18 -9.28
N THR A 20 -16.64 8.58 -10.52
CA THR A 20 -17.78 8.95 -11.40
C THR A 20 -18.43 7.68 -11.92
N ARG A 21 -19.70 7.44 -11.56
CA ARG A 21 -20.47 6.27 -12.03
C ARG A 21 -21.03 6.53 -13.43
N LYS A 22 -21.60 7.70 -13.67
CA LYS A 22 -22.18 8.10 -14.96
C LYS A 22 -21.47 9.31 -15.55
N ALA A 23 -21.38 9.38 -16.87
CA ALA A 23 -20.79 10.51 -17.56
C ALA A 23 -21.53 11.81 -17.19
N GLY A 24 -20.78 12.86 -16.83
CA GLY A 24 -21.31 14.17 -16.45
C GLY A 24 -21.69 14.33 -14.98
N GLU A 25 -21.68 13.26 -14.17
CA GLU A 25 -21.87 13.35 -12.73
C GLU A 25 -20.63 13.94 -12.04
N LYS A 26 -20.88 14.71 -10.99
CA LYS A 26 -19.85 15.26 -10.09
C LYS A 26 -20.12 14.75 -8.67
N PRO A 27 -19.77 13.50 -8.39
CA PRO A 27 -20.11 12.88 -7.12
C PRO A 27 -19.40 13.58 -5.95
N VAL A 28 -20.07 13.59 -4.82
CA VAL A 28 -19.54 14.05 -3.54
C VAL A 28 -19.48 12.89 -2.53
N ALA A 29 -18.69 13.03 -1.48
CA ALA A 29 -18.52 11.97 -0.47
C ALA A 29 -19.86 11.53 0.15
N THR A 30 -20.81 12.43 0.29
CA THR A 30 -22.14 12.11 0.83
C THR A 30 -22.91 11.08 0.00
N ASP A 31 -22.66 10.99 -1.30
CA ASP A 31 -23.32 10.03 -2.20
C ASP A 31 -22.89 8.57 -1.91
N PHE A 32 -21.73 8.40 -1.26
CA PHE A 32 -21.15 7.10 -0.91
C PHE A 32 -21.08 6.86 0.60
N ILE A 33 -21.85 7.60 1.40
CA ILE A 33 -21.71 7.55 2.87
C ILE A 33 -22.07 6.19 3.47
N ARG A 34 -22.93 5.41 2.82
CA ARG A 34 -23.28 4.05 3.26
C ARG A 34 -22.11 3.11 3.03
N GLU A 35 -21.58 3.10 1.82
CA GLU A 35 -20.42 2.29 1.44
C GLU A 35 -19.20 2.67 2.29
N TRP A 36 -19.03 3.95 2.63
CA TRP A 36 -17.96 4.41 3.51
C TRP A 36 -18.07 3.85 4.93
N ARG A 37 -19.26 3.83 5.51
CA ARG A 37 -19.50 3.24 6.82
C ARG A 37 -19.25 1.74 6.83
N ASP A 38 -19.75 1.05 5.81
CA ASP A 38 -19.53 -0.38 5.63
C ASP A 38 -18.05 -0.69 5.47
N PHE A 39 -17.33 0.10 4.67
CA PHE A 39 -15.89 -0.02 4.47
C PHE A 39 -15.11 0.12 5.78
N LEU A 40 -15.32 1.18 6.54
CA LEU A 40 -14.63 1.37 7.82
C LEU A 40 -15.00 0.32 8.86
N GLY A 41 -16.25 -0.17 8.84
CA GLY A 41 -16.71 -1.22 9.75
C GLY A 41 -16.12 -2.60 9.46
N GLN A 42 -15.97 -2.95 8.19
CA GLN A 42 -15.48 -4.26 7.76
C GLN A 42 -13.97 -4.30 7.57
N ASN A 43 -13.39 -3.19 7.12
CA ASN A 43 -11.96 -3.09 6.80
C ASN A 43 -11.33 -1.81 7.37
N PRO A 44 -11.19 -1.69 8.70
CA PRO A 44 -10.67 -0.48 9.37
C PRO A 44 -9.22 -0.15 9.00
N TYR A 45 -8.49 -1.12 8.45
CA TYR A 45 -7.12 -0.96 7.95
C TYR A 45 -7.06 -0.91 6.41
N GLY A 46 -8.21 -0.77 5.75
CA GLY A 46 -8.28 -0.68 4.29
C GLY A 46 -7.58 0.55 3.74
N ASN A 47 -6.98 0.42 2.55
CA ASN A 47 -6.32 1.51 1.85
C ASN A 47 -7.19 2.08 0.72
N LEU A 48 -6.65 3.05 -0.02
CA LEU A 48 -7.33 3.68 -1.15
C LEU A 48 -7.76 2.66 -2.23
N PHE A 49 -6.92 1.68 -2.50
CA PHE A 49 -7.24 0.64 -3.49
C PHE A 49 -8.48 -0.16 -3.06
N ASP A 50 -8.52 -0.64 -1.81
CA ASP A 50 -9.65 -1.39 -1.27
C ASP A 50 -10.95 -0.57 -1.34
N TRP A 51 -10.85 0.72 -1.04
CA TRP A 51 -11.98 1.63 -1.13
C TRP A 51 -12.48 1.82 -2.56
N ILE A 52 -11.58 2.08 -3.51
CA ILE A 52 -11.95 2.27 -4.91
C ILE A 52 -12.52 0.98 -5.52
N GLU A 53 -11.94 -0.18 -5.19
CA GLU A 53 -12.48 -1.49 -5.61
C GLU A 53 -13.93 -1.68 -5.13
N LEU A 54 -14.25 -1.25 -3.92
CA LEU A 54 -15.59 -1.36 -3.36
C LEU A 54 -16.62 -0.49 -4.09
N ILE A 55 -16.25 0.74 -4.50
CA ILE A 55 -17.19 1.72 -5.05
C ILE A 55 -17.18 1.83 -6.57
N LYS A 56 -16.18 1.23 -7.25
CA LYS A 56 -16.07 1.31 -8.71
C LYS A 56 -17.13 0.48 -9.42
N GLU A 57 -17.56 0.96 -10.57
CA GLU A 57 -18.41 0.21 -11.53
C GLU A 57 -17.60 -0.23 -12.76
N LYS A 58 -16.44 0.39 -13.02
CA LYS A 58 -15.57 0.11 -14.18
C LYS A 58 -14.15 -0.14 -13.72
N ASP A 59 -13.46 -1.05 -14.40
CA ASP A 59 -12.10 -1.50 -14.00
C ASP A 59 -11.03 -0.40 -13.93
N ASN A 60 -11.16 0.67 -14.72
CA ASN A 60 -10.18 1.76 -14.77
C ASN A 60 -10.62 3.02 -14.01
N SER A 61 -11.56 2.91 -13.08
CA SER A 61 -12.00 4.06 -12.27
C SER A 61 -10.88 4.52 -11.33
N GLN A 62 -10.59 5.82 -11.36
CA GLN A 62 -9.65 6.46 -10.44
C GLN A 62 -10.42 7.31 -9.43
N GLY A 63 -10.08 7.17 -8.16
CA GLY A 63 -10.63 8.02 -7.10
C GLY A 63 -10.13 9.46 -7.22
N LYS A 64 -11.04 10.43 -7.02
CA LYS A 64 -10.71 11.86 -6.99
C LYS A 64 -11.56 12.57 -5.95
N ILE A 65 -11.01 13.64 -5.39
CA ILE A 65 -11.77 14.61 -4.61
C ILE A 65 -12.01 15.80 -5.53
N THR A 66 -13.26 15.98 -5.91
CA THR A 66 -13.63 16.94 -6.96
C THR A 66 -13.79 18.37 -6.44
N ALA A 67 -13.85 19.34 -7.35
CA ALA A 67 -14.20 20.72 -7.02
C ALA A 67 -15.55 20.82 -6.28
N GLU A 68 -16.50 19.96 -6.64
CA GLU A 68 -17.84 19.93 -6.03
C GLU A 68 -17.76 19.44 -4.59
N GLU A 69 -16.91 18.44 -4.32
CA GLU A 69 -16.64 18.01 -2.95
C GLU A 69 -16.01 19.13 -2.11
N CYS A 70 -15.05 19.88 -2.67
CA CYS A 70 -14.48 21.04 -1.97
C CYS A 70 -15.53 22.09 -1.63
N ASN A 71 -16.47 22.37 -2.54
CA ASN A 71 -17.60 23.29 -2.31
C ASN A 71 -18.55 22.74 -1.23
N ASP A 72 -18.83 21.44 -1.24
CA ASP A 72 -19.68 20.77 -0.23
C ASP A 72 -19.05 20.82 1.17
N ILE A 73 -17.72 20.61 1.28
CA ILE A 73 -16.97 20.79 2.51
C ILE A 73 -17.15 22.22 3.05
N ILE A 74 -16.93 23.24 2.24
CA ILE A 74 -17.07 24.65 2.65
C ILE A 74 -18.50 24.90 3.12
N ARG A 75 -19.50 24.43 2.40
CA ARG A 75 -20.91 24.56 2.76
C ARG A 75 -21.22 23.92 4.12
N LYS A 76 -20.82 22.65 4.30
CA LYS A 76 -21.06 21.90 5.56
C LYS A 76 -20.42 22.59 6.75
N LEU A 77 -19.18 23.05 6.62
CA LEU A 77 -18.47 23.67 7.74
C LEU A 77 -18.91 25.12 8.01
N SER A 78 -19.57 25.79 7.07
CA SER A 78 -20.17 27.11 7.31
C SER A 78 -21.43 27.06 8.18
N LEU A 79 -22.08 25.89 8.28
CA LEU A 79 -23.25 25.71 9.12
C LEU A 79 -22.85 25.67 10.60
N LYS A 80 -23.79 26.02 11.49
CA LYS A 80 -23.61 25.87 12.94
C LYS A 80 -23.57 24.37 13.30
N SER A 81 -22.83 24.03 14.36
CA SER A 81 -22.87 22.68 14.92
C SER A 81 -24.28 22.34 15.43
N PHE A 82 -24.64 21.07 15.38
CA PHE A 82 -25.98 20.60 15.73
C PHE A 82 -26.08 20.08 17.18
N GLU A 83 -25.19 19.17 17.56
CA GLU A 83 -25.20 18.52 18.89
C GLU A 83 -23.94 18.81 19.70
N SER A 84 -22.80 18.97 19.06
CA SER A 84 -21.50 19.19 19.71
C SER A 84 -21.11 20.66 19.66
N PRO A 85 -20.34 21.17 20.64
CA PRO A 85 -19.70 22.47 20.50
C PRO A 85 -18.65 22.49 19.38
N TRP A 86 -18.15 21.34 18.97
CA TRP A 86 -17.11 21.20 17.95
C TRP A 86 -17.63 20.55 16.67
N LYS A 87 -17.16 21.04 15.52
CA LYS A 87 -17.27 20.38 14.22
C LYS A 87 -15.94 19.75 13.86
N ILE A 88 -15.99 18.57 13.27
CA ILE A 88 -14.79 17.84 12.85
C ILE A 88 -14.96 17.46 11.37
N LEU A 89 -13.98 17.81 10.54
CA LEU A 89 -13.83 17.26 9.20
C LEU A 89 -12.67 16.27 9.21
N ILE A 90 -12.92 15.06 8.71
CA ILE A 90 -11.88 14.07 8.40
C ILE A 90 -11.82 13.97 6.89
N LEU A 91 -10.73 14.49 6.31
CA LEU A 91 -10.44 14.47 4.88
C LEU A 91 -9.38 13.42 4.60
N TRP A 92 -9.79 12.30 4.02
CA TRP A 92 -8.92 11.17 3.71
C TRP A 92 -8.40 11.27 2.28
N HIS A 93 -7.10 11.04 2.08
CA HIS A 93 -6.36 11.22 0.82
C HIS A 93 -6.51 12.63 0.19
N PRO A 94 -6.20 13.71 0.93
CA PRO A 94 -6.27 15.08 0.41
C PRO A 94 -5.38 15.32 -0.81
N GLU A 95 -4.35 14.51 -1.04
CA GLU A 95 -3.50 14.54 -2.24
C GLU A 95 -4.28 14.32 -3.55
N LEU A 96 -5.45 13.67 -3.48
CA LEU A 96 -6.31 13.41 -4.64
C LEU A 96 -7.24 14.58 -5.00
N MET A 97 -7.14 15.71 -4.28
CA MET A 97 -7.77 16.97 -4.69
C MET A 97 -7.01 17.63 -5.86
N GLY A 98 -5.71 17.39 -5.99
CA GLY A 98 -4.88 18.12 -6.93
C GLY A 98 -5.06 19.64 -6.77
N ASN A 99 -5.16 20.37 -7.88
CA ASN A 99 -5.33 21.83 -7.87
C ASN A 99 -6.65 22.31 -7.24
N GLU A 100 -7.67 21.46 -7.13
CA GLU A 100 -8.95 21.81 -6.51
C GLU A 100 -8.81 22.11 -5.02
N GLY A 101 -7.78 21.54 -4.36
CA GLY A 101 -7.43 21.81 -2.96
C GLY A 101 -7.21 23.30 -2.66
N ASN A 102 -6.85 24.12 -3.65
CA ASN A 102 -6.72 25.57 -3.48
C ASN A 102 -8.03 26.23 -3.01
N LYS A 103 -9.19 25.64 -3.30
CA LYS A 103 -10.50 26.14 -2.84
C LYS A 103 -10.64 26.07 -1.32
N LEU A 104 -9.92 25.16 -0.67
CA LEU A 104 -9.97 24.96 0.78
C LEU A 104 -8.98 25.86 1.54
N LEU A 105 -8.07 26.56 0.88
CA LEU A 105 -7.01 27.32 1.54
C LEU A 105 -7.56 28.34 2.53
N LYS A 106 -8.58 29.11 2.16
CA LYS A 106 -9.20 30.07 3.05
C LYS A 106 -9.84 29.40 4.29
N LEU A 107 -10.47 28.25 4.08
CA LEU A 107 -11.07 27.46 5.16
C LEU A 107 -10.03 26.89 6.12
N ILE A 108 -8.87 26.50 5.59
CA ILE A 108 -7.75 25.97 6.37
C ILE A 108 -7.05 27.08 7.15
N GLU A 109 -6.87 28.26 6.56
CA GLU A 109 -6.29 29.43 7.22
C GLU A 109 -7.17 29.99 8.33
N GLU A 110 -8.46 30.14 8.05
CA GLU A 110 -9.44 30.76 8.95
C GLU A 110 -10.64 29.83 9.12
N PRO A 111 -10.47 28.70 9.83
CA PRO A 111 -11.58 27.77 10.06
C PRO A 111 -12.67 28.44 10.91
N PRO A 112 -13.95 28.13 10.68
CA PRO A 112 -15.03 28.60 11.53
C PRO A 112 -14.76 28.24 13.01
N PRO A 113 -15.28 29.01 13.96
CA PRO A 113 -15.06 28.74 15.37
C PRO A 113 -15.38 27.28 15.74
N GLN A 114 -14.58 26.71 16.64
CA GLN A 114 -14.75 25.33 17.13
C GLN A 114 -14.78 24.28 15.99
N THR A 115 -13.95 24.48 14.96
CA THR A 115 -13.81 23.54 13.83
C THR A 115 -12.42 22.91 13.82
N ILE A 116 -12.35 21.59 13.73
CA ILE A 116 -11.11 20.81 13.60
C ILE A 116 -11.08 20.19 12.21
N LEU A 117 -9.97 20.39 11.49
CA LEU A 117 -9.71 19.78 10.19
C LEU A 117 -8.60 18.74 10.36
N LEU A 118 -8.91 17.48 10.07
CA LEU A 118 -7.97 16.36 10.07
C LEU A 118 -7.75 15.92 8.63
N LEU A 119 -6.58 16.24 8.08
CA LEU A 119 -6.15 15.80 6.75
C LEU A 119 -5.29 14.55 6.91
N VAL A 120 -5.77 13.41 6.44
CA VAL A 120 -5.12 12.10 6.55
C VAL A 120 -4.54 11.73 5.21
N SER A 121 -3.22 11.84 5.07
CA SER A 121 -2.47 11.63 3.82
C SER A 121 -1.43 10.52 3.98
N GLU A 122 -1.17 9.77 2.93
CA GLU A 122 -0.07 8.81 2.87
C GLU A 122 1.25 9.46 2.44
N SER A 123 1.20 10.61 1.76
CA SER A 123 2.38 11.27 1.21
C SER A 123 2.30 12.79 1.35
N GLU A 124 3.18 13.35 2.17
CA GLU A 124 3.34 14.79 2.32
C GLU A 124 3.76 15.45 0.99
N THR A 125 4.60 14.79 0.21
CA THR A 125 5.15 15.32 -1.04
C THR A 125 4.12 15.47 -2.17
N ASN A 126 3.02 14.73 -2.08
CA ASN A 126 1.92 14.77 -3.06
C ASN A 126 0.86 15.82 -2.70
N LEU A 127 0.97 16.44 -1.52
CA LEU A 127 0.11 17.54 -1.11
C LEU A 127 0.59 18.86 -1.72
N LEU A 128 -0.36 19.78 -1.96
CA LEU A 128 0.00 21.13 -2.32
C LEU A 128 0.83 21.79 -1.20
N PRO A 129 2.00 22.36 -1.50
CA PRO A 129 2.82 23.06 -0.50
C PRO A 129 2.05 24.15 0.25
N THR A 130 1.08 24.77 -0.41
CA THR A 130 0.18 25.77 0.17
C THR A 130 -0.74 25.21 1.25
N ILE A 131 -1.11 23.94 1.21
CA ILE A 131 -1.87 23.26 2.25
C ILE A 131 -0.94 22.89 3.39
N VAL A 132 0.20 22.25 3.08
CA VAL A 132 1.18 21.79 4.09
C VAL A 132 1.64 22.94 4.97
N SER A 133 1.94 24.13 4.39
CA SER A 133 2.40 25.30 5.13
C SER A 133 1.37 25.88 6.12
N ARG A 134 0.11 25.48 6.03
CA ARG A 134 -1.02 25.93 6.89
C ARG A 134 -1.51 24.88 7.88
N CYS A 135 -0.92 23.70 7.84
CA CYS A 135 -1.30 22.59 8.71
C CYS A 135 -0.17 22.28 9.70
N GLN A 136 -0.55 21.80 10.87
CA GLN A 136 0.41 21.16 11.76
C GLN A 136 0.64 19.72 11.28
N LEU A 137 1.85 19.41 10.86
CA LEU A 137 2.21 18.07 10.45
C LEU A 137 2.40 17.16 11.67
N ILE A 138 1.72 16.01 11.66
CA ILE A 138 1.90 14.93 12.62
C ILE A 138 2.30 13.69 11.82
N LYS A 139 3.55 13.25 11.99
CA LYS A 139 4.06 12.02 11.35
C LYS A 139 3.68 10.81 12.20
N VAL A 140 3.04 9.83 11.56
CA VAL A 140 2.73 8.53 12.15
C VAL A 140 3.75 7.52 11.60
N PRO A 141 4.73 7.07 12.41
CA PRO A 141 5.75 6.14 11.94
C PRO A 141 5.15 4.75 11.68
N PRO A 142 5.83 3.92 10.86
CA PRO A 142 5.51 2.50 10.75
C PRO A 142 5.57 1.81 12.13
N LEU A 143 4.81 0.74 12.29
CA LEU A 143 4.81 -0.04 13.53
C LEU A 143 6.10 -0.86 13.65
N GLU A 144 6.58 -1.04 14.87
CA GLU A 144 7.66 -1.97 15.14
C GLU A 144 7.20 -3.43 14.94
N ASN A 145 8.09 -4.30 14.45
CA ASN A 145 7.78 -5.70 14.19
C ASN A 145 7.21 -6.41 15.43
N ALA A 146 7.76 -6.13 16.63
CA ALA A 146 7.27 -6.71 17.89
C ALA A 146 5.79 -6.32 18.19
N VAL A 147 5.36 -5.13 17.79
CA VAL A 147 3.98 -4.69 17.97
C VAL A 147 3.04 -5.42 17.02
N ILE A 148 3.46 -5.61 15.76
CA ILE A 148 2.71 -6.36 14.75
C ILE A 148 2.61 -7.84 15.16
N GLU A 149 3.73 -8.46 15.53
CA GLU A 149 3.80 -9.86 16.00
C GLU A 149 2.81 -10.09 17.16
N LYS A 150 2.89 -9.25 18.19
CA LYS A 150 1.97 -9.33 19.34
C LYS A 150 0.50 -9.19 18.89
N ALA A 151 0.20 -8.25 18.02
CA ALA A 151 -1.17 -8.05 17.53
C ALA A 151 -1.68 -9.27 16.73
N LEU A 152 -0.85 -9.89 15.91
CA LEU A 152 -1.18 -11.11 15.16
C LEU A 152 -1.47 -12.28 16.09
N ILE A 153 -0.65 -12.48 17.13
CA ILE A 153 -0.85 -13.55 18.12
C ILE A 153 -2.14 -13.32 18.92
N GLU A 154 -2.31 -12.12 19.47
CA GLU A 154 -3.42 -11.83 20.39
C GLU A 154 -4.78 -11.72 19.67
N ARG A 155 -4.83 -11.05 18.53
CA ARG A 155 -6.08 -10.73 17.82
C ARG A 155 -6.44 -11.76 16.74
N ASN A 156 -5.44 -12.25 15.99
CA ASN A 156 -5.66 -13.15 14.86
C ASN A 156 -5.38 -14.61 15.20
N LYS A 157 -4.85 -14.90 16.41
CA LYS A 157 -4.48 -16.27 16.86
C LYS A 157 -3.44 -16.94 15.96
N THR A 158 -2.59 -16.15 15.32
CA THR A 158 -1.49 -16.63 14.48
C THR A 158 -0.44 -17.31 15.35
N ALA A 159 0.14 -18.43 14.87
CA ALA A 159 1.24 -19.10 15.57
C ALA A 159 2.45 -18.18 15.73
N PRO A 160 3.20 -18.21 16.86
CA PRO A 160 4.27 -17.26 17.15
C PRO A 160 5.34 -17.19 16.06
N GLU A 161 5.81 -18.34 15.56
CA GLU A 161 6.84 -18.39 14.51
C GLU A 161 6.37 -17.74 13.22
N LEU A 162 5.11 -18.00 12.83
CA LEU A 162 4.50 -17.41 11.64
C LEU A 162 4.24 -15.91 11.83
N ALA A 163 3.81 -15.49 13.04
CA ALA A 163 3.59 -14.10 13.36
C ALA A 163 4.89 -13.27 13.28
N GLN A 164 6.01 -13.83 13.72
CA GLN A 164 7.33 -13.20 13.61
C GLN A 164 7.74 -13.02 12.14
N GLN A 165 7.58 -14.06 11.30
CA GLN A 165 7.89 -13.98 9.86
C GLN A 165 7.01 -12.93 9.15
N ILE A 166 5.70 -12.97 9.41
CA ILE A 166 4.76 -12.00 8.84
C ILE A 166 5.10 -10.57 9.27
N ALA A 167 5.44 -10.35 10.55
CA ALA A 167 5.78 -9.03 11.05
C ALA A 167 7.03 -8.46 10.36
N ALA A 168 8.02 -9.29 10.07
CA ALA A 168 9.21 -8.90 9.32
C ALA A 168 8.88 -8.50 7.87
N LEU A 169 7.98 -9.26 7.21
CA LEU A 169 7.56 -9.01 5.82
C LEU A 169 6.62 -7.80 5.68
N ALA A 170 5.92 -7.43 6.75
CA ALA A 170 4.89 -6.39 6.72
C ALA A 170 5.44 -4.95 6.74
N GLU A 171 6.75 -4.76 6.90
CA GLU A 171 7.44 -3.46 6.86
C GLU A 171 6.75 -2.37 7.72
N GLY A 172 6.26 -2.75 8.89
CA GLY A 172 5.56 -1.84 9.80
C GLY A 172 4.08 -1.59 9.46
N SER A 173 3.53 -2.24 8.44
CA SER A 173 2.12 -2.14 8.05
C SER A 173 1.29 -3.28 8.61
N TYR A 174 0.40 -2.98 9.58
CA TYR A 174 -0.51 -3.99 10.11
C TYR A 174 -1.52 -4.52 9.06
N ARG A 175 -1.90 -3.68 8.08
CA ARG A 175 -2.73 -4.12 6.93
C ARG A 175 -2.03 -5.22 6.14
N GLU A 176 -0.77 -5.00 5.77
CA GLU A 176 0.00 -6.01 5.04
C GLU A 176 0.18 -7.29 5.85
N ALA A 177 0.40 -7.15 7.17
CA ALA A 177 0.47 -8.29 8.07
C ALA A 177 -0.82 -9.12 8.06
N LEU A 178 -1.99 -8.48 8.06
CA LEU A 178 -3.27 -9.18 7.97
C LEU A 178 -3.43 -9.90 6.63
N LEU A 179 -3.05 -9.28 5.53
CA LEU A 179 -3.11 -9.90 4.20
C LEU A 179 -2.17 -11.10 4.09
N LEU A 180 -0.93 -10.97 4.57
CA LEU A 180 0.02 -12.08 4.63
C LEU A 180 -0.49 -13.23 5.50
N SER A 181 -1.14 -12.93 6.63
CA SER A 181 -1.73 -13.94 7.51
C SER A 181 -2.87 -14.71 6.84
N GLN A 182 -3.69 -14.05 6.02
CA GLN A 182 -4.77 -14.69 5.27
C GLN A 182 -4.27 -15.63 4.15
N HIS A 183 -3.06 -15.37 3.63
CA HIS A 183 -2.44 -16.12 2.53
C HIS A 183 -1.24 -16.96 2.98
N ALA A 184 -1.12 -17.23 4.28
CA ALA A 184 0.00 -17.98 4.86
C ALA A 184 0.16 -19.43 4.33
N GLU A 185 -0.86 -19.98 3.67
CA GLU A 185 -0.81 -21.31 3.04
C GLU A 185 -0.13 -21.28 1.65
N GLU A 186 0.16 -20.11 1.08
CA GLU A 186 0.78 -20.00 -0.23
C GLU A 186 2.30 -20.28 -0.13
N ASP A 187 2.79 -21.24 -0.91
CA ASP A 187 4.22 -21.55 -0.96
C ASP A 187 4.98 -20.54 -1.86
N TRP A 188 5.13 -19.31 -1.34
CA TRP A 188 5.91 -18.26 -2.01
C TRP A 188 7.35 -18.69 -2.29
N GLN A 189 7.93 -19.53 -1.43
CA GLN A 189 9.27 -20.03 -1.59
C GLN A 189 9.38 -20.92 -2.83
N GLU A 190 8.40 -21.79 -3.04
CA GLU A 190 8.35 -22.62 -4.24
C GLU A 190 8.18 -21.76 -5.51
N LEU A 191 7.34 -20.74 -5.44
CA LEU A 191 7.10 -19.83 -6.56
C LEU A 191 8.38 -19.04 -6.93
N VAL A 192 9.13 -18.53 -5.94
CA VAL A 192 10.44 -17.89 -6.15
C VAL A 192 11.43 -18.87 -6.75
N ARG A 193 11.53 -20.08 -6.20
CA ARG A 193 12.43 -21.12 -6.71
C ARG A 193 12.14 -21.46 -8.18
N ASN A 194 10.87 -21.60 -8.53
CA ASN A 194 10.45 -21.89 -9.90
C ASN A 194 10.78 -20.73 -10.84
N TRP A 195 10.61 -19.48 -10.39
CA TRP A 195 10.98 -18.30 -11.15
C TRP A 195 12.49 -18.21 -11.40
N LEU A 196 13.31 -18.35 -10.35
CA LEU A 196 14.77 -18.35 -10.49
C LEU A 196 15.27 -19.50 -11.36
N ASN A 197 14.67 -20.69 -11.27
CA ASN A 197 14.98 -21.79 -12.18
C ASN A 197 14.61 -21.47 -13.63
N ALA A 198 13.48 -20.80 -13.86
CA ALA A 198 13.09 -20.36 -15.20
C ALA A 198 14.07 -19.31 -15.76
N ILE A 199 14.56 -18.41 -14.92
CA ILE A 199 15.56 -17.41 -15.29
C ILE A 199 16.91 -18.07 -15.61
N LEU A 200 17.39 -18.95 -14.74
CA LEU A 200 18.78 -19.42 -14.76
C LEU A 200 19.02 -20.68 -15.57
N LYS A 201 18.01 -21.56 -15.69
CA LYS A 201 18.24 -22.93 -16.20
C LYS A 201 17.38 -23.32 -17.41
N THR A 202 16.10 -22.90 -17.44
CA THR A 202 15.12 -23.50 -18.35
C THR A 202 14.78 -22.65 -19.59
N GLY A 203 15.21 -21.38 -19.61
CA GLY A 203 15.15 -20.50 -20.76
C GLY A 203 13.78 -19.87 -21.07
N PRO A 204 13.64 -19.17 -22.23
CA PRO A 204 12.55 -18.24 -22.52
C PRO A 204 11.13 -18.84 -22.45
N VAL A 205 10.97 -20.11 -22.87
CA VAL A 205 9.65 -20.78 -22.86
C VAL A 205 9.13 -20.96 -21.42
N ALA A 206 10.02 -21.40 -20.51
CA ALA A 206 9.65 -21.57 -19.11
C ALA A 206 9.41 -20.22 -18.41
N GLN A 207 10.18 -19.18 -18.77
CA GLN A 207 9.98 -17.82 -18.31
C GLN A 207 8.60 -17.30 -18.72
N ALA A 208 8.23 -17.46 -20.00
CA ALA A 208 6.93 -17.04 -20.51
C ALA A 208 5.78 -17.76 -19.81
N LYS A 209 5.89 -19.07 -19.59
CA LYS A 209 4.88 -19.87 -18.87
C LYS A 209 4.75 -19.39 -17.42
N TRP A 210 5.86 -19.21 -16.72
CA TRP A 210 5.83 -18.72 -15.34
C TRP A 210 5.17 -17.35 -15.24
N VAL A 211 5.49 -16.43 -16.18
CA VAL A 211 4.86 -15.10 -16.23
C VAL A 211 3.35 -15.19 -16.51
N GLU A 212 2.90 -16.14 -17.33
CA GLU A 212 1.47 -16.36 -17.51
C GLU A 212 0.77 -16.83 -16.24
N ASP A 213 1.43 -17.66 -15.45
CA ASP A 213 0.86 -18.17 -14.21
C ASP A 213 0.82 -17.10 -13.11
N ILE A 214 1.88 -16.33 -12.91
CA ILE A 214 1.89 -15.23 -11.93
C ILE A 214 0.92 -14.10 -12.33
N ALA A 215 0.74 -13.84 -13.64
CA ALA A 215 -0.18 -12.82 -14.12
C ALA A 215 -1.65 -13.14 -13.86
N LYS A 216 -1.99 -14.41 -13.63
CA LYS A 216 -3.37 -14.85 -13.23
C LYS A 216 -3.66 -14.59 -11.76
N LEU A 217 -2.63 -14.43 -10.93
CA LEU A 217 -2.81 -14.04 -9.53
C LEU A 217 -3.31 -12.60 -9.46
N GLY A 218 -4.19 -12.31 -8.52
CA GLY A 218 -4.64 -10.94 -8.27
C GLY A 218 -3.48 -10.03 -7.86
N ARG A 219 -3.60 -8.72 -8.10
CA ARG A 219 -2.53 -7.73 -7.85
C ARG A 219 -1.96 -7.76 -6.45
N GLU A 220 -2.80 -7.97 -5.43
CA GLU A 220 -2.34 -8.06 -4.05
C GLU A 220 -1.39 -9.25 -3.87
N LYS A 221 -1.71 -10.42 -4.41
CA LYS A 221 -0.82 -11.58 -4.38
C LYS A 221 0.48 -11.37 -5.15
N GLN A 222 0.41 -10.67 -6.28
CA GLN A 222 1.60 -10.31 -7.06
C GLN A 222 2.54 -9.38 -6.26
N LYS A 223 1.99 -8.39 -5.56
CA LYS A 223 2.78 -7.51 -4.67
C LYS A 223 3.38 -8.30 -3.50
N GLN A 224 2.59 -9.14 -2.85
CA GLN A 224 3.05 -9.99 -1.75
C GLN A 224 4.19 -10.91 -2.19
N PHE A 225 4.08 -11.52 -3.38
CA PHE A 225 5.15 -12.31 -3.96
C PHE A 225 6.44 -11.50 -4.16
N LEU A 226 6.35 -10.29 -4.72
CA LEU A 226 7.51 -9.43 -4.94
C LEU A 226 8.12 -8.96 -3.60
N ARG A 227 7.31 -8.60 -2.61
CA ARG A 227 7.77 -8.25 -1.25
C ARG A 227 8.47 -9.44 -0.57
N TYR A 228 7.88 -10.63 -0.69
CA TYR A 228 8.53 -11.84 -0.19
C TYR A 228 9.88 -12.09 -0.85
N TYR A 229 9.97 -11.90 -2.18
CA TYR A 229 11.24 -12.03 -2.88
C TYR A 229 12.26 -10.97 -2.44
N ASN A 230 11.82 -9.72 -2.27
CA ASN A 230 12.68 -8.65 -1.76
C ASN A 230 13.22 -8.96 -0.35
N HIS A 231 12.36 -9.45 0.53
CA HIS A 231 12.77 -9.93 1.86
C HIS A 231 13.83 -11.03 1.79
N LEU A 232 13.68 -12.00 0.90
CA LEU A 232 14.71 -13.05 0.72
C LEU A 232 16.05 -12.46 0.24
N LEU A 233 16.03 -11.45 -0.62
CA LEU A 233 17.24 -10.72 -1.04
C LEU A 233 17.88 -9.98 0.13
N GLU A 234 17.09 -9.29 0.96
CA GLU A 234 17.58 -8.62 2.17
C GLU A 234 18.22 -9.62 3.15
N GLN A 235 17.57 -10.75 3.39
CA GLN A 235 18.15 -11.81 4.22
C GLN A 235 19.46 -12.35 3.61
N ALA A 236 19.55 -12.48 2.29
CA ALA A 236 20.79 -12.89 1.62
C ALA A 236 21.92 -11.87 1.84
N VAL A 237 21.63 -10.57 1.74
CA VAL A 237 22.57 -9.48 2.06
C VAL A 237 22.98 -9.53 3.52
N HIS A 238 22.05 -9.69 4.44
CA HIS A 238 22.32 -9.77 5.87
C HIS A 238 23.23 -10.95 6.23
N VAL A 239 22.95 -12.14 5.69
CA VAL A 239 23.80 -13.33 5.88
C VAL A 239 25.21 -13.09 5.33
N GLN A 240 25.34 -12.37 4.20
CA GLN A 240 26.65 -12.08 3.62
C GLN A 240 27.49 -11.11 4.48
N ILE A 241 26.83 -10.14 5.13
CA ILE A 241 27.53 -9.10 5.93
C ILE A 241 27.75 -9.55 7.36
N SER A 242 26.73 -10.13 8.02
CA SER A 242 26.73 -10.40 9.46
C SER A 242 26.97 -11.87 9.83
N GLY A 243 27.02 -12.77 8.84
CA GLY A 243 27.18 -14.20 9.06
C GLY A 243 25.96 -14.84 9.74
N ASP A 244 26.20 -15.93 10.46
CA ASP A 244 25.16 -16.84 11.01
C ASP A 244 24.38 -16.31 12.25
N ALA A 245 24.63 -15.08 12.69
CA ALA A 245 24.13 -14.57 13.96
C ALA A 245 22.66 -14.06 13.96
N LEU A 246 21.95 -14.17 12.84
CA LEU A 246 20.60 -13.62 12.68
C LEU A 246 19.50 -14.66 12.99
N PRO A 247 18.39 -14.25 13.62
CA PRO A 247 17.23 -15.11 13.87
C PRO A 247 16.39 -15.23 12.59
N ILE A 248 16.87 -15.96 11.59
CA ILE A 248 16.17 -16.27 10.34
C ILE A 248 15.81 -17.76 10.30
N SER A 249 14.74 -18.11 9.57
CA SER A 249 14.36 -19.52 9.43
C SER A 249 15.44 -20.32 8.67
N GLU A 250 15.57 -21.61 8.99
CA GLU A 250 16.53 -22.51 8.32
C GLU A 250 16.35 -22.54 6.79
N LYS A 251 15.10 -22.39 6.31
CA LYS A 251 14.79 -22.36 4.88
C LYS A 251 15.28 -21.08 4.21
N GLU A 252 15.12 -19.94 4.86
CA GLU A 252 15.60 -18.64 4.34
C GLU A 252 17.12 -18.59 4.37
N LYS A 253 17.73 -19.16 5.40
CA LYS A 253 19.18 -19.30 5.51
C LYS A 253 19.75 -20.15 4.37
N ASP A 254 19.15 -21.32 4.09
CA ASP A 254 19.55 -22.18 2.96
C ASP A 254 19.42 -21.44 1.62
N PHE A 255 18.31 -20.69 1.42
CA PHE A 255 18.14 -19.84 0.26
C PHE A 255 19.25 -18.78 0.16
N ALA A 256 19.51 -18.04 1.23
CA ALA A 256 20.52 -16.98 1.28
C ALA A 256 21.92 -17.52 0.94
N LEU A 257 22.33 -18.62 1.55
CA LEU A 257 23.64 -19.24 1.31
C LEU A 257 23.82 -19.72 -0.13
N ARG A 258 22.77 -20.24 -0.76
CA ARG A 258 22.80 -20.66 -2.18
C ARG A 258 22.78 -19.45 -3.12
N PHE A 259 21.98 -18.45 -2.79
CA PHE A 259 21.82 -17.25 -3.62
C PHE A 259 23.09 -16.40 -3.64
N ASN A 260 23.78 -16.27 -2.50
CA ASN A 260 25.06 -15.55 -2.38
C ASN A 260 26.20 -16.16 -3.23
N ARG A 261 26.05 -17.42 -3.72
CA ARG A 261 27.01 -18.02 -4.67
C ARG A 261 26.80 -17.56 -6.09
N ILE A 262 25.62 -17.05 -6.45
CA ILE A 262 25.27 -16.67 -7.82
C ILE A 262 25.11 -15.16 -8.01
N ALA A 263 24.87 -14.42 -6.92
CA ALA A 263 24.70 -12.97 -6.95
C ALA A 263 25.49 -12.34 -5.81
N ASP A 264 26.43 -11.46 -6.14
CA ASP A 264 27.16 -10.63 -5.20
C ASP A 264 26.28 -9.47 -4.68
N LEU A 265 26.81 -8.68 -3.73
CA LEU A 265 26.08 -7.58 -3.10
C LEU A 265 25.56 -6.55 -4.12
N ALA A 266 26.36 -6.22 -5.13
CA ALA A 266 25.98 -5.24 -6.14
C ALA A 266 24.80 -5.72 -7.00
N LYS A 267 24.81 -7.01 -7.37
CA LYS A 267 23.71 -7.65 -8.09
C LYS A 267 22.45 -7.70 -7.24
N GLN A 268 22.59 -8.07 -5.96
CA GLN A 268 21.45 -8.12 -5.02
C GLN A 268 20.82 -6.74 -4.87
N GLU A 269 21.61 -5.68 -4.69
CA GLU A 269 21.11 -4.31 -4.61
C GLU A 269 20.39 -3.88 -5.90
N ALA A 270 20.95 -4.21 -7.06
CA ALA A 270 20.32 -3.92 -8.35
C ALA A 270 18.98 -4.66 -8.50
N MET A 271 18.92 -5.93 -8.07
CA MET A 271 17.70 -6.72 -8.11
C MET A 271 16.62 -6.15 -7.18
N MET A 272 16.99 -5.74 -5.96
CA MET A 272 16.06 -5.09 -5.01
C MET A 272 15.46 -3.83 -5.61
N LYS A 273 16.26 -2.96 -6.21
CA LYS A 273 15.78 -1.74 -6.90
C LYS A 273 14.77 -2.05 -8.02
N GLU A 274 15.01 -3.09 -8.81
CA GLU A 274 14.09 -3.50 -9.87
C GLU A 274 12.78 -4.09 -9.31
N VAL A 275 12.86 -4.84 -8.21
CA VAL A 275 11.69 -5.37 -7.51
C VAL A 275 10.86 -4.25 -6.91
N ASP A 276 11.48 -3.27 -6.25
CA ASP A 276 10.79 -2.09 -5.69
C ASP A 276 10.10 -1.28 -6.79
N SER A 277 10.80 -1.06 -7.91
CA SER A 277 10.20 -0.42 -9.10
C SER A 277 8.99 -1.19 -9.62
N ALA A 278 9.06 -2.52 -9.63
CA ALA A 278 7.94 -3.36 -10.07
C ALA A 278 6.74 -3.25 -9.11
N ILE A 279 6.97 -3.26 -7.80
CA ILE A 279 5.93 -3.06 -6.79
C ILE A 279 5.25 -1.69 -6.99
N TYR A 280 6.05 -0.62 -7.14
CA TYR A 280 5.57 0.72 -7.42
C TYR A 280 4.67 0.80 -8.66
N HIS A 281 5.03 0.12 -9.75
CA HIS A 281 4.24 0.09 -10.96
C HIS A 281 2.95 -0.75 -10.83
N LEU A 282 2.97 -1.85 -10.07
CA LEU A 282 1.76 -2.64 -9.77
C LEU A 282 0.73 -1.82 -9.00
N GLU A 283 1.16 -1.01 -8.04
CA GLU A 283 0.30 -0.10 -7.29
C GLU A 283 -0.36 0.96 -8.17
N ARG A 284 0.29 1.31 -9.28
CA ARG A 284 -0.22 2.27 -10.29
C ARG A 284 -0.92 1.61 -11.48
N ASN A 285 -1.43 0.41 -11.28
CA ASN A 285 -2.22 -0.31 -12.29
C ASN A 285 -1.47 -0.72 -13.56
N ALA A 286 -0.14 -0.90 -13.50
CA ALA A 286 0.61 -1.44 -14.63
C ALA A 286 0.08 -2.84 -15.04
N ASN A 287 0.24 -3.18 -16.31
CA ASN A 287 -0.10 -4.51 -16.81
C ASN A 287 0.88 -5.54 -16.24
N ALA A 288 0.37 -6.43 -15.38
CA ALA A 288 1.18 -7.42 -14.68
C ALA A 288 2.00 -8.32 -15.63
N LYS A 289 1.41 -8.79 -16.74
CA LYS A 289 2.12 -9.66 -17.69
C LYS A 289 3.33 -8.96 -18.29
N ILE A 290 3.17 -7.72 -18.74
CA ILE A 290 4.27 -6.92 -19.31
C ILE A 290 5.34 -6.64 -18.23
N LEU A 291 4.90 -6.26 -17.03
CA LEU A 291 5.79 -5.96 -15.91
C LEU A 291 6.65 -7.16 -15.52
N PHE A 292 6.04 -8.33 -15.30
CA PHE A 292 6.77 -9.54 -14.93
C PHE A 292 7.68 -10.06 -16.05
N HIS A 293 7.32 -9.88 -17.34
CA HIS A 293 8.24 -10.15 -18.44
C HIS A 293 9.47 -9.25 -18.40
N ALA A 294 9.26 -7.93 -18.26
CA ALA A 294 10.35 -6.96 -18.16
C ALA A 294 11.26 -7.24 -16.95
N LEU A 295 10.66 -7.48 -15.78
CA LEU A 295 11.41 -7.81 -14.56
C LEU A 295 12.22 -9.12 -14.73
N THR A 296 11.61 -10.17 -15.29
CA THR A 296 12.30 -11.45 -15.55
C THR A 296 13.53 -11.28 -16.45
N ILE A 297 13.41 -10.49 -17.51
CA ILE A 297 14.53 -10.20 -18.43
C ILE A 297 15.61 -9.37 -17.71
N LYS A 298 15.24 -8.36 -16.93
CA LYS A 298 16.19 -7.54 -16.16
C LYS A 298 16.96 -8.38 -15.15
N LEU A 299 16.27 -9.24 -14.38
CA LEU A 299 16.91 -10.14 -13.43
C LEU A 299 17.86 -11.13 -14.12
N TYR A 300 17.48 -11.65 -15.30
CA TYR A 300 18.38 -12.49 -16.10
C TYR A 300 19.68 -11.76 -16.43
N HIS A 301 19.62 -10.53 -16.97
CA HIS A 301 20.81 -9.76 -17.32
C HIS A 301 21.66 -9.37 -16.10
N ILE A 302 21.03 -8.99 -14.97
CA ILE A 302 21.78 -8.70 -13.74
C ILE A 302 22.57 -9.92 -13.28
N ILE A 303 21.96 -11.10 -13.30
CA ILE A 303 22.60 -12.33 -12.78
C ILE A 303 23.66 -12.85 -13.77
N GLN A 304 23.35 -12.96 -15.06
CA GLN A 304 24.17 -13.64 -16.06
C GLN A 304 25.21 -12.73 -16.71
N ASP A 305 24.84 -11.51 -17.05
CA ASP A 305 25.68 -10.63 -17.90
C ASP A 305 26.45 -9.58 -17.11
N ASN A 306 26.33 -9.57 -15.78
CA ASN A 306 26.89 -8.53 -14.90
C ASN A 306 26.47 -7.09 -15.30
N ILE A 307 25.33 -6.94 -15.98
CA ILE A 307 24.82 -5.63 -16.40
C ILE A 307 23.98 -5.09 -15.24
N VAL A 308 24.59 -4.22 -14.44
CA VAL A 308 23.84 -3.39 -13.49
C VAL A 308 23.34 -2.17 -14.27
N LEU A 309 22.11 -2.24 -14.76
CA LEU A 309 21.45 -1.07 -15.34
C LEU A 309 21.10 -0.12 -14.21
N LEU A 310 21.97 0.84 -13.94
CA LEU A 310 21.62 1.97 -13.10
C LEU A 310 20.62 2.84 -13.88
N PRO A 311 19.45 3.18 -13.33
CA PRO A 311 18.60 4.22 -13.93
C PRO A 311 19.37 5.55 -13.85
N GLU A 312 19.38 6.29 -14.98
CA GLU A 312 19.83 7.67 -15.06
C GLU A 312 18.97 8.60 -14.18
#